data_b919323b04311903a93de70ad5f9d7a4
#
_entry.id   b919323b04311903a93de70ad5f9d7a4
#
_cell.length_a   1.000
_cell.length_b   1.000
_cell.length_c   1.000
_cell.angle_alpha   90.00
_cell.angle_beta   90.00
_cell.angle_gamma   90.00
#
_symmetry.space_group_name_H-M   'P 1'
#
loop_
_entity.id
_entity.type
_entity.pdbx_description
1 polymer ?
#
loop_
_entity_poly.entity_id
_entity_poly.type
_entity_poly.pdbx_seq_one_letter_code
_entity_poly.pdbx_strand_id
1 'polypeptide(L)'
;MKRFNDTFHNEAVIAKIGVTDKPWADRLMLGFTYSNMYKEIQTGVRQHTVFGEKHRKGHSLMPSLEYNKRNLFVKGLDIVLTANYNRNATTNVDTASYQYNWFGERKIKTNGRGEQSEQYSRADNDNWNATLTVNYRIAKAHTLTFNNVWNAFHRTNTSLLTGAEIEDEFSKDTRKNITGLSYRFMPSEHWNISAFGKYYHQYVSGPMATDDKGTDYVLVERTVHSAGYGAAGTYFILPELQAKLSYEKAYRLPTIEEMFGDEDLESGEVNIRPENSDNVNLNISYSKNIGKHSVYVEGGLIYRNTKDYIQRNIQDLSGGKENATYTNYGKVVTKGYNLSARYSFSKWFSIGGNFTQMDVRDMEKYQIGSTGTSTPNLTYKARMANIPYMFADSDVTFYWHGLGKKGNILTVTYDNQYLHSFCYNSEVIGTNSDEYTIPNQFSHNLSVSYSLQNGRYSVSFECHNITDENLYDNFSLQKAGRAFYGKVRVYFGK
;
A
#
# COMPACT_ATOMS: atom_id res chain seq x y z
N MET A 1 -16.21 -4.88 21.45
CA MET A 1 -17.41 -5.60 20.99
C MET A 1 -16.98 -6.82 20.18
N LYS A 2 -17.78 -7.91 20.20
CA LYS A 2 -17.47 -9.11 19.42
C LYS A 2 -18.00 -8.93 18.00
N ARG A 3 -17.15 -9.15 16.99
CA ARG A 3 -17.57 -9.22 15.57
C ARG A 3 -18.23 -10.57 15.31
N PHE A 4 -19.31 -10.60 14.56
CA PHE A 4 -20.09 -11.80 14.25
C PHE A 4 -20.29 -12.03 12.74
N ASN A 5 -19.92 -11.06 11.89
CA ASN A 5 -19.93 -11.14 10.42
C ASN A 5 -18.60 -10.65 9.86
N ASP A 6 -17.50 -11.31 10.24
CA ASP A 6 -16.12 -10.89 9.91
C ASP A 6 -15.22 -12.08 9.52
N THR A 7 -15.82 -13.17 9.05
CA THR A 7 -15.08 -14.33 8.59
C THR A 7 -14.33 -14.01 7.29
N PHE A 8 -13.08 -14.42 7.22
CA PHE A 8 -12.28 -14.39 6.00
C PHE A 8 -11.70 -15.77 5.72
N HIS A 9 -11.97 -16.26 4.53
CA HIS A 9 -11.43 -17.53 4.02
C HIS A 9 -10.79 -17.30 2.66
N ASN A 10 -9.57 -17.80 2.47
CA ASN A 10 -8.86 -17.72 1.20
C ASN A 10 -8.03 -18.98 0.97
N GLU A 11 -8.18 -19.57 -0.19
CA GLU A 11 -7.38 -20.70 -0.66
C GLU A 11 -6.57 -20.25 -1.88
N ALA A 12 -5.27 -20.56 -1.89
CA ALA A 12 -4.43 -20.20 -3.02
C ALA A 12 -3.46 -21.32 -3.38
N VAL A 13 -3.27 -21.48 -4.68
CA VAL A 13 -2.26 -22.39 -5.26
C VAL A 13 -1.33 -21.55 -6.12
N ILE A 14 -0.02 -21.71 -5.88
CA ILE A 14 1.03 -21.07 -6.66
C ILE A 14 1.92 -22.16 -7.22
N ALA A 15 2.06 -22.20 -8.54
CA ALA A 15 2.97 -23.08 -9.24
C ALA A 15 3.94 -22.27 -10.10
N LYS A 16 5.21 -22.65 -10.12
CA LYS A 16 6.22 -22.06 -11.01
C LYS A 16 7.04 -23.16 -11.64
N ILE A 17 7.28 -23.03 -12.94
CA ILE A 17 8.16 -23.90 -13.71
C ILE A 17 9.11 -23.03 -14.52
N GLY A 18 10.35 -23.48 -14.71
CA GLY A 18 11.28 -22.71 -15.48
C GLY A 18 12.64 -23.34 -15.62
N VAL A 19 13.54 -22.56 -16.20
CA VAL A 19 14.93 -22.95 -16.42
C VAL A 19 15.86 -21.92 -15.82
N THR A 20 17.02 -22.39 -15.36
CA THR A 20 18.09 -21.56 -14.83
C THR A 20 19.41 -21.90 -15.54
N ASP A 21 20.34 -20.96 -15.50
CA ASP A 21 21.73 -21.13 -15.93
C ASP A 21 21.87 -21.60 -17.38
N LYS A 22 21.03 -21.04 -18.28
CA LYS A 22 21.14 -21.29 -19.72
C LYS A 22 21.90 -20.16 -20.42
N PRO A 23 22.56 -20.41 -21.57
CA PRO A 23 23.26 -19.35 -22.31
C PRO A 23 22.37 -18.14 -22.63
N TRP A 24 21.07 -18.36 -22.88
CA TRP A 24 20.08 -17.36 -23.26
C TRP A 24 19.24 -16.81 -22.08
N ALA A 25 19.29 -17.46 -20.89
CA ALA A 25 18.58 -17.02 -19.71
C ALA A 25 19.30 -17.48 -18.42
N ASP A 26 19.68 -16.55 -17.55
CA ASP A 26 20.15 -16.93 -16.21
C ASP A 26 18.97 -17.45 -15.37
N ARG A 27 17.79 -16.93 -15.65
CA ARG A 27 16.52 -17.40 -15.05
C ARG A 27 15.35 -17.07 -16.00
N LEU A 28 14.57 -18.09 -16.33
CA LEU A 28 13.27 -17.92 -16.97
C LEU A 28 12.27 -18.76 -16.19
N MET A 29 11.24 -18.12 -15.63
CA MET A 29 10.18 -18.76 -14.86
C MET A 29 8.83 -18.40 -15.43
N LEU A 30 8.00 -19.40 -15.63
CA LEU A 30 6.56 -19.25 -15.85
C LEU A 30 5.84 -19.59 -14.54
N GLY A 31 4.99 -18.71 -14.11
CA GLY A 31 4.22 -18.86 -12.88
C GLY A 31 2.72 -18.89 -13.17
N PHE A 32 2.00 -19.53 -12.29
CA PHE A 32 0.55 -19.58 -12.27
C PHE A 32 0.08 -19.48 -10.84
N THR A 33 -0.81 -18.53 -10.57
CA THR A 33 -1.46 -18.38 -9.27
C THR A 33 -2.97 -18.45 -9.47
N TYR A 34 -3.63 -19.26 -8.67
CA TYR A 34 -5.08 -19.28 -8.55
C TYR A 34 -5.45 -19.05 -7.09
N SER A 35 -6.45 -18.22 -6.84
CA SER A 35 -6.99 -18.05 -5.49
C SER A 35 -8.52 -17.96 -5.52
N ASN A 36 -9.13 -18.39 -4.42
CA ASN A 36 -10.57 -18.31 -4.18
C ASN A 36 -10.78 -17.69 -2.79
N MET A 37 -11.67 -16.70 -2.69
CA MET A 37 -11.87 -15.90 -1.49
C MET A 37 -13.35 -15.79 -1.13
N TYR A 38 -13.63 -15.85 0.17
CA TYR A 38 -14.89 -15.46 0.79
C TYR A 38 -14.60 -14.51 1.96
N LYS A 39 -15.32 -13.40 2.05
CA LYS A 39 -15.16 -12.41 3.12
C LYS A 39 -16.51 -11.87 3.56
N GLU A 40 -16.83 -12.01 4.84
CA GLU A 40 -17.91 -11.31 5.49
C GLU A 40 -17.51 -9.84 5.77
N ILE A 41 -18.47 -8.94 5.72
CA ILE A 41 -18.26 -7.50 5.93
C ILE A 41 -19.08 -7.08 7.14
N GLN A 42 -18.40 -6.81 8.25
CA GLN A 42 -19.06 -6.49 9.52
C GLN A 42 -19.54 -5.05 9.61
N THR A 43 -18.82 -4.09 8.97
CA THR A 43 -19.10 -2.66 9.15
C THR A 43 -19.05 -1.91 7.85
N GLY A 44 -19.69 -0.73 7.79
CA GLY A 44 -19.45 0.28 6.79
C GLY A 44 -18.08 0.94 6.93
N VAL A 45 -17.90 2.12 6.35
CA VAL A 45 -16.66 2.92 6.45
C VAL A 45 -16.36 3.37 7.90
N ARG A 46 -17.37 3.40 8.75
CA ARG A 46 -17.25 3.55 10.21
C ARG A 46 -18.03 2.45 10.94
N GLN A 47 -17.66 2.17 12.18
CA GLN A 47 -18.24 1.07 12.95
C GLN A 47 -19.67 1.30 13.45
N HIS A 48 -20.24 2.49 13.34
CA HIS A 48 -21.64 2.69 13.73
C HIS A 48 -22.62 2.02 12.74
N THR A 49 -22.20 1.77 11.50
CA THR A 49 -22.97 0.99 10.54
C THR A 49 -22.56 -0.48 10.66
N VAL A 50 -23.48 -1.34 11.05
CA VAL A 50 -23.25 -2.76 11.30
C VAL A 50 -23.95 -3.62 10.29
N PHE A 51 -23.25 -4.58 9.71
CA PHE A 51 -23.77 -5.54 8.76
C PHE A 51 -23.73 -6.96 9.34
N GLY A 52 -24.76 -7.75 9.09
CA GLY A 52 -24.89 -9.11 9.58
C GLY A 52 -24.92 -10.19 8.50
N GLU A 53 -25.19 -9.81 7.25
CA GLU A 53 -25.31 -10.74 6.12
C GLU A 53 -24.49 -10.29 4.90
N LYS A 54 -24.03 -9.05 4.90
CA LYS A 54 -23.22 -8.51 3.78
C LYS A 54 -21.91 -9.28 3.64
N HIS A 55 -21.60 -9.71 2.43
CA HIS A 55 -20.38 -10.47 2.15
C HIS A 55 -19.89 -10.26 0.72
N ARG A 56 -18.65 -10.69 0.49
CA ARG A 56 -17.98 -10.67 -0.81
C ARG A 56 -17.36 -12.03 -1.09
N LYS A 57 -17.44 -12.49 -2.32
CA LYS A 57 -16.77 -13.71 -2.79
C LYS A 57 -16.06 -13.43 -4.11
N GLY A 58 -14.97 -14.12 -4.37
CA GLY A 58 -14.23 -13.87 -5.61
C GLY A 58 -13.17 -14.93 -5.89
N HIS A 59 -12.70 -14.93 -7.11
CA HIS A 59 -11.58 -15.77 -7.53
C HIS A 59 -10.63 -14.95 -8.41
N SER A 60 -9.38 -15.37 -8.41
CA SER A 60 -8.31 -14.73 -9.19
C SER A 60 -7.48 -15.77 -9.91
N LEU A 61 -7.11 -15.47 -11.15
CA LEU A 61 -6.22 -16.26 -11.99
C LEU A 61 -5.09 -15.37 -12.48
N MET A 62 -3.83 -15.74 -12.18
CA MET A 62 -2.68 -14.90 -12.52
C MET A 62 -1.52 -15.73 -13.09
N PRO A 63 -1.43 -15.90 -14.42
CA PRO A 63 -0.17 -16.30 -15.08
C PRO A 63 0.88 -15.19 -14.96
N SER A 64 2.14 -15.60 -14.83
CA SER A 64 3.29 -14.67 -14.69
C SER A 64 4.52 -15.18 -15.43
N LEU A 65 5.37 -14.23 -15.83
CA LEU A 65 6.64 -14.45 -16.49
C LEU A 65 7.75 -13.70 -15.76
N GLU A 66 8.85 -14.36 -15.45
CA GLU A 66 10.07 -13.75 -14.95
C GLU A 66 11.22 -14.14 -15.89
N TYR A 67 11.93 -13.17 -16.44
CA TYR A 67 13.11 -13.36 -17.25
C TYR A 67 14.26 -12.50 -16.73
N ASN A 68 15.42 -13.12 -16.57
CA ASN A 68 16.64 -12.43 -16.15
C ASN A 68 17.81 -12.97 -16.98
N LYS A 69 18.60 -12.05 -17.55
CA LYS A 69 19.83 -12.37 -18.25
C LYS A 69 20.88 -11.28 -18.03
N ARG A 70 22.04 -11.68 -17.53
CA ARG A 70 23.22 -10.84 -17.41
C ARG A 70 24.09 -11.00 -18.67
N ASN A 71 24.73 -9.92 -19.07
CA ASN A 71 25.60 -9.88 -20.26
C ASN A 71 24.89 -10.38 -21.54
N LEU A 72 23.62 -10.00 -21.73
CA LEU A 72 22.85 -10.35 -22.91
C LEU A 72 23.45 -9.64 -24.14
N PHE A 73 23.84 -10.39 -25.17
CA PHE A 73 24.49 -9.95 -26.42
C PHE A 73 25.89 -9.31 -26.22
N VAL A 74 26.04 -8.40 -25.22
CA VAL A 74 27.31 -7.71 -24.93
C VAL A 74 27.60 -7.72 -23.43
N LYS A 75 28.90 -7.72 -23.08
CA LYS A 75 29.34 -7.67 -21.70
C LYS A 75 28.86 -6.37 -21.02
N GLY A 76 28.22 -6.50 -19.84
CA GLY A 76 27.72 -5.38 -19.07
C GLY A 76 26.26 -4.99 -19.38
N LEU A 77 25.59 -5.65 -20.35
CA LEU A 77 24.17 -5.45 -20.63
C LEU A 77 23.34 -6.50 -19.88
N ASP A 78 22.63 -6.08 -18.86
CA ASP A 78 21.77 -6.93 -18.02
C ASP A 78 20.31 -6.57 -18.24
N ILE A 79 19.46 -7.58 -18.42
CA ILE A 79 18.00 -7.40 -18.63
C ILE A 79 17.24 -8.17 -17.57
N VAL A 80 16.23 -7.51 -16.97
CA VAL A 80 15.23 -8.10 -16.09
C VAL A 80 13.85 -7.72 -16.62
N LEU A 81 13.02 -8.72 -16.91
CA LEU A 81 11.64 -8.57 -17.33
C LEU A 81 10.75 -9.37 -16.38
N THR A 82 9.73 -8.72 -15.84
CA THR A 82 8.63 -9.37 -15.14
C THR A 82 7.32 -8.95 -15.77
N ALA A 83 6.42 -9.89 -15.96
CA ALA A 83 5.08 -9.62 -16.47
C ALA A 83 4.06 -10.54 -15.80
N ASN A 84 2.85 -10.04 -15.59
CA ASN A 84 1.72 -10.84 -15.17
C ASN A 84 0.42 -10.31 -15.79
N TYR A 85 -0.51 -11.21 -15.94
CA TYR A 85 -1.91 -10.92 -16.21
C TYR A 85 -2.72 -11.46 -15.04
N ASN A 86 -3.60 -10.65 -14.47
CA ASN A 86 -4.48 -11.06 -13.36
C ASN A 86 -5.94 -10.81 -13.76
N ARG A 87 -6.66 -11.90 -13.95
CA ARG A 87 -8.12 -11.87 -14.05
C ARG A 87 -8.71 -12.13 -12.68
N ASN A 88 -9.47 -11.15 -12.17
CA ASN A 88 -10.10 -11.21 -10.86
C ASN A 88 -11.58 -10.92 -11.00
N ALA A 89 -12.43 -11.87 -10.59
CA ALA A 89 -13.87 -11.70 -10.51
C ALA A 89 -14.28 -11.60 -9.04
N THR A 90 -15.01 -10.54 -8.70
CA THR A 90 -15.51 -10.30 -7.34
C THR A 90 -17.01 -10.08 -7.38
N THR A 91 -17.75 -10.82 -6.54
CA THR A 91 -19.20 -10.67 -6.39
C THR A 91 -19.49 -10.07 -5.02
N ASN A 92 -20.15 -8.91 -4.99
CA ASN A 92 -20.63 -8.25 -3.79
C ASN A 92 -22.09 -8.63 -3.56
N VAL A 93 -22.44 -8.98 -2.32
CA VAL A 93 -23.78 -9.42 -1.93
C VAL A 93 -24.24 -8.63 -0.71
N ASP A 94 -25.26 -7.83 -0.90
CA ASP A 94 -25.98 -7.07 0.12
C ASP A 94 -27.49 -7.11 -0.20
N THR A 95 -28.15 -8.22 0.11
CA THR A 95 -29.55 -8.48 -0.23
C THR A 95 -30.43 -8.71 1.01
N ALA A 96 -29.89 -8.46 2.20
CA ALA A 96 -30.57 -8.69 3.45
C ALA A 96 -31.86 -7.87 3.60
N SER A 97 -32.88 -8.49 4.20
CA SER A 97 -34.13 -7.81 4.57
C SER A 97 -34.12 -7.29 6.01
N TYR A 98 -32.98 -7.33 6.66
CA TYR A 98 -32.78 -6.96 8.06
C TYR A 98 -31.70 -5.90 8.21
N GLN A 99 -31.79 -5.15 9.31
CA GLN A 99 -30.71 -4.32 9.86
C GLN A 99 -30.23 -4.94 11.17
N TYR A 100 -28.93 -4.92 11.42
CA TYR A 100 -28.29 -5.51 12.58
C TYR A 100 -27.69 -4.44 13.48
N ASN A 101 -27.60 -4.77 14.77
CA ASN A 101 -26.81 -4.02 15.75
C ASN A 101 -25.58 -4.82 16.22
N TRP A 102 -24.74 -4.22 17.05
CA TRP A 102 -23.55 -4.88 17.59
C TRP A 102 -23.80 -6.08 18.51
N PHE A 103 -25.03 -6.29 18.94
CA PHE A 103 -25.43 -7.49 19.73
C PHE A 103 -25.88 -8.64 18.84
N GLY A 104 -25.89 -8.44 17.50
CA GLY A 104 -26.44 -9.41 16.55
C GLY A 104 -27.97 -9.45 16.51
N GLU A 105 -28.62 -8.52 17.18
CA GLU A 105 -30.07 -8.36 17.10
C GLU A 105 -30.46 -7.75 15.78
N ARG A 106 -31.56 -8.21 15.22
CA ARG A 106 -32.02 -7.78 13.90
C ARG A 106 -33.41 -7.19 13.90
N LYS A 107 -33.64 -6.21 13.08
CA LYS A 107 -34.93 -5.58 12.83
C LYS A 107 -35.24 -5.66 11.32
N ILE A 108 -36.49 -5.96 10.99
CA ILE A 108 -36.95 -5.97 9.57
C ILE A 108 -36.77 -4.56 9.00
N LYS A 109 -36.14 -4.49 7.84
CA LYS A 109 -35.99 -3.25 7.07
C LYS A 109 -37.30 -2.96 6.34
N THR A 110 -37.89 -1.81 6.55
CA THR A 110 -39.17 -1.42 5.96
C THR A 110 -39.01 -0.74 4.59
N ASN A 111 -37.80 -0.24 4.28
CA ASN A 111 -37.53 0.55 3.09
C ASN A 111 -36.49 -0.18 2.21
N GLY A 112 -36.95 -1.13 1.38
CA GLY A 112 -36.08 -1.86 0.44
C GLY A 112 -35.25 -2.97 1.12
N ARG A 113 -34.33 -3.54 0.36
CA ARG A 113 -33.41 -4.60 0.76
C ARG A 113 -31.97 -4.08 0.81
N GLY A 114 -31.06 -4.91 1.31
CA GLY A 114 -29.65 -4.58 1.50
C GLY A 114 -29.40 -3.82 2.82
N GLU A 115 -28.32 -4.14 3.53
CA GLU A 115 -28.00 -3.50 4.80
C GLU A 115 -27.49 -2.08 4.59
N GLN A 116 -26.69 -1.85 3.55
CA GLN A 116 -26.31 -0.53 3.06
C GLN A 116 -27.21 -0.11 1.86
N SER A 117 -27.16 -0.87 0.80
CA SER A 117 -28.00 -0.71 -0.38
C SER A 117 -28.20 -2.08 -1.02
N GLU A 118 -29.36 -2.33 -1.63
CA GLU A 118 -29.56 -3.61 -2.30
C GLU A 118 -28.53 -3.78 -3.42
N GLN A 119 -27.68 -4.80 -3.28
CA GLN A 119 -26.61 -5.09 -4.21
C GLN A 119 -26.44 -6.60 -4.39
N TYR A 120 -26.42 -7.03 -5.62
CA TYR A 120 -25.93 -8.33 -6.02
C TYR A 120 -25.25 -8.13 -7.37
N SER A 121 -23.96 -7.88 -7.34
CA SER A 121 -23.18 -7.44 -8.50
C SER A 121 -21.88 -8.19 -8.60
N ARG A 122 -21.43 -8.41 -9.83
CA ARG A 122 -20.11 -8.96 -10.15
C ARG A 122 -19.26 -7.91 -10.84
N ALA A 123 -18.05 -7.73 -10.35
CA ALA A 123 -16.99 -6.94 -10.99
C ALA A 123 -15.94 -7.88 -11.56
N ASP A 124 -15.79 -7.91 -12.87
CA ASP A 124 -14.73 -8.63 -13.58
C ASP A 124 -13.60 -7.67 -13.90
N ASN A 125 -12.40 -7.96 -13.39
CA ASN A 125 -11.21 -7.11 -13.56
C ASN A 125 -10.14 -7.86 -14.32
N ASP A 126 -9.61 -7.25 -15.37
CA ASP A 126 -8.46 -7.70 -16.14
C ASP A 126 -7.29 -6.73 -15.91
N ASN A 127 -6.20 -7.22 -15.30
CA ASN A 127 -5.01 -6.44 -15.00
C ASN A 127 -3.79 -7.00 -15.72
N TRP A 128 -3.13 -6.17 -16.51
CA TRP A 128 -1.84 -6.45 -17.10
C TRP A 128 -0.77 -5.62 -16.43
N ASN A 129 0.32 -6.24 -16.03
CA ASN A 129 1.48 -5.55 -15.46
C ASN A 129 2.75 -6.07 -16.12
N ALA A 130 3.63 -5.17 -16.50
CA ALA A 130 4.96 -5.51 -16.98
C ALA A 130 5.99 -4.50 -16.48
N THR A 131 7.17 -4.99 -16.11
CA THR A 131 8.31 -4.17 -15.73
C THR A 131 9.54 -4.68 -16.49
N LEU A 132 10.16 -3.80 -17.26
CA LEU A 132 11.40 -4.02 -17.95
C LEU A 132 12.49 -3.14 -17.36
N THR A 133 13.59 -3.74 -16.93
CA THR A 133 14.79 -3.02 -16.51
C THR A 133 15.97 -3.48 -17.37
N VAL A 134 16.62 -2.54 -18.01
CA VAL A 134 17.84 -2.76 -18.81
C VAL A 134 18.97 -1.94 -18.18
N ASN A 135 19.99 -2.63 -17.67
CA ASN A 135 21.19 -1.99 -17.15
C ASN A 135 22.34 -2.20 -18.12
N TYR A 136 22.98 -1.12 -18.51
CA TYR A 136 24.19 -1.20 -19.34
C TYR A 136 25.37 -0.53 -18.65
N ARG A 137 26.33 -1.36 -18.26
CA ARG A 137 27.62 -0.91 -17.71
C ARG A 137 28.56 -0.59 -18.85
N ILE A 138 28.58 0.68 -19.27
CA ILE A 138 29.40 1.19 -20.37
C ILE A 138 30.88 1.07 -20.03
N ALA A 139 31.24 1.41 -18.79
CA ALA A 139 32.59 1.31 -18.24
C ALA A 139 32.54 1.06 -16.74
N LYS A 140 33.69 0.87 -16.07
CA LYS A 140 33.75 0.59 -14.65
C LYS A 140 32.97 1.62 -13.79
N ALA A 141 33.06 2.89 -14.17
CA ALA A 141 32.44 4.00 -13.45
C ALA A 141 31.05 4.41 -13.98
N HIS A 142 30.61 3.91 -15.13
CA HIS A 142 29.47 4.44 -15.87
C HIS A 142 28.40 3.37 -16.09
N THR A 143 27.19 3.61 -15.59
CA THR A 143 26.04 2.71 -15.80
C THR A 143 24.85 3.54 -16.30
N LEU A 144 24.25 3.08 -17.39
CA LEU A 144 22.98 3.58 -17.90
C LEU A 144 21.90 2.56 -17.55
N THR A 145 20.77 3.03 -17.02
CA THR A 145 19.62 2.18 -16.69
C THR A 145 18.38 2.72 -17.39
N PHE A 146 17.77 1.89 -18.21
CA PHE A 146 16.43 2.10 -18.74
C PHE A 146 15.44 1.26 -17.92
N ASN A 147 14.34 1.89 -17.49
CA ASN A 147 13.25 1.21 -16.78
C ASN A 147 11.91 1.59 -17.42
N ASN A 148 11.08 0.61 -17.65
CA ASN A 148 9.71 0.83 -18.11
C ASN A 148 8.76 0.02 -17.25
N VAL A 149 7.72 0.67 -16.72
CA VAL A 149 6.62 0.05 -15.99
C VAL A 149 5.35 0.31 -16.79
N TRP A 150 4.70 -0.76 -17.20
CA TRP A 150 3.43 -0.73 -17.91
C TRP A 150 2.36 -1.45 -17.12
N ASN A 151 1.19 -0.80 -17.02
CA ASN A 151 0.01 -1.37 -16.38
C ASN A 151 -1.22 -1.04 -17.25
N ALA A 152 -2.08 -2.02 -17.47
CA ALA A 152 -3.39 -1.83 -18.05
C ALA A 152 -4.44 -2.52 -17.18
N PHE A 153 -5.54 -1.83 -16.96
CA PHE A 153 -6.67 -2.28 -16.18
C PHE A 153 -7.95 -2.12 -16.98
N HIS A 154 -8.80 -3.11 -16.94
CA HIS A 154 -10.15 -3.10 -17.50
C HIS A 154 -11.11 -3.71 -16.49
N ARG A 155 -12.26 -3.07 -16.27
CA ARG A 155 -13.34 -3.58 -15.40
C ARG A 155 -14.67 -3.47 -16.10
N THR A 156 -15.42 -4.56 -16.05
CA THR A 156 -16.85 -4.58 -16.33
C THR A 156 -17.62 -4.94 -15.07
N ASN A 157 -18.77 -4.34 -14.88
CA ASN A 157 -19.68 -4.67 -13.79
C ASN A 157 -20.95 -5.27 -14.36
N THR A 158 -21.50 -6.24 -13.64
CA THR A 158 -22.72 -6.95 -14.02
C THR A 158 -23.64 -7.00 -12.82
N SER A 159 -24.86 -6.49 -12.96
CA SER A 159 -25.92 -6.66 -11.97
C SER A 159 -26.55 -8.04 -12.11
N LEU A 160 -26.78 -8.71 -10.97
CA LEU A 160 -27.40 -10.03 -10.86
C LEU A 160 -28.74 -9.98 -10.12
N LEU A 161 -29.24 -8.77 -9.80
CA LEU A 161 -30.41 -8.56 -8.93
C LEU A 161 -31.71 -9.11 -9.50
N THR A 162 -31.90 -9.06 -10.82
CA THR A 162 -33.14 -9.46 -11.49
C THR A 162 -33.18 -10.93 -11.90
N GLY A 163 -32.11 -11.69 -11.57
CA GLY A 163 -31.92 -13.05 -12.06
C GLY A 163 -31.41 -13.15 -13.50
N ALA A 164 -31.33 -12.02 -14.23
CA ALA A 164 -30.61 -11.88 -15.49
C ALA A 164 -29.29 -11.14 -15.24
N GLU A 165 -28.25 -11.48 -15.99
CA GLU A 165 -26.99 -10.75 -15.97
C GLU A 165 -27.16 -9.48 -16.82
N ILE A 166 -27.09 -8.31 -16.19
CA ILE A 166 -27.16 -7.00 -16.86
C ILE A 166 -25.81 -6.32 -16.65
N GLU A 167 -25.05 -6.22 -17.75
CA GLU A 167 -23.76 -5.51 -17.75
C GLU A 167 -23.98 -3.98 -17.80
N ASP A 168 -23.14 -3.24 -17.06
CA ASP A 168 -23.14 -1.77 -17.11
C ASP A 168 -22.78 -1.29 -18.52
N GLU A 169 -23.39 -0.18 -18.94
CA GLU A 169 -23.19 0.40 -20.28
C GLU A 169 -21.72 0.80 -20.52
N PHE A 170 -21.01 1.23 -19.47
CA PHE A 170 -19.63 1.72 -19.58
C PHE A 170 -18.66 0.88 -18.78
N SER A 171 -17.61 0.42 -19.45
CA SER A 171 -16.45 -0.18 -18.80
C SER A 171 -15.57 0.90 -18.14
N LYS A 172 -14.67 0.43 -17.22
CA LYS A 172 -13.68 1.28 -16.56
C LYS A 172 -12.30 0.84 -17.01
N ASP A 173 -11.57 1.72 -17.66
CA ASP A 173 -10.28 1.43 -18.28
C ASP A 173 -9.20 2.38 -17.81
N THR A 174 -7.99 1.84 -17.57
CA THR A 174 -6.80 2.69 -17.41
C THR A 174 -5.57 2.02 -18.03
N ARG A 175 -4.70 2.83 -18.63
CA ARG A 175 -3.40 2.40 -19.14
C ARG A 175 -2.36 3.35 -18.62
N LYS A 176 -1.39 2.83 -17.86
CA LYS A 176 -0.28 3.60 -17.29
C LYS A 176 1.02 3.11 -17.89
N ASN A 177 1.86 4.05 -18.30
CA ASN A 177 3.22 3.76 -18.70
C ASN A 177 4.16 4.77 -18.04
N ILE A 178 5.15 4.27 -17.32
CA ILE A 178 6.19 5.09 -16.71
C ILE A 178 7.52 4.64 -17.28
N THR A 179 8.16 5.51 -18.05
CA THR A 179 9.47 5.26 -18.65
C THR A 179 10.51 6.10 -17.94
N GLY A 180 11.56 5.47 -17.45
CA GLY A 180 12.69 6.12 -16.78
C GLY A 180 14.02 5.83 -17.45
N LEU A 181 14.85 6.85 -17.54
CA LEU A 181 16.25 6.73 -17.93
C LEU A 181 17.10 7.32 -16.82
N SER A 182 18.06 6.56 -16.31
CA SER A 182 19.01 7.03 -15.32
C SER A 182 20.45 6.76 -15.72
N TYR A 183 21.31 7.70 -15.39
CA TYR A 183 22.75 7.58 -15.53
C TYR A 183 23.40 7.63 -14.16
N ARG A 184 24.25 6.64 -13.87
CA ARG A 184 25.02 6.56 -12.63
C ARG A 184 26.51 6.65 -12.93
N PHE A 185 27.17 7.53 -12.17
CA PHE A 185 28.60 7.78 -12.24
C PHE A 185 29.27 7.51 -10.89
N MET A 186 30.25 6.62 -10.89
CA MET A 186 31.03 6.21 -9.71
C MET A 186 32.52 6.44 -9.99
N PRO A 187 33.00 7.71 -9.89
CA PRO A 187 34.40 8.05 -10.23
C PRO A 187 35.42 7.43 -9.26
N SER A 188 35.00 7.14 -8.05
CA SER A 188 35.82 6.49 -7.01
C SER A 188 34.95 5.68 -6.06
N GLU A 189 35.54 4.98 -5.11
CA GLU A 189 34.84 4.27 -4.04
C GLU A 189 34.10 5.22 -3.08
N HIS A 190 34.46 6.50 -3.06
CA HIS A 190 33.84 7.50 -2.21
C HIS A 190 32.60 8.15 -2.80
N TRP A 191 32.41 8.14 -4.12
CA TRP A 191 31.33 8.83 -4.79
C TRP A 191 30.42 7.92 -5.60
N ASN A 192 29.12 8.07 -5.39
CA ASN A 192 28.08 7.50 -6.26
C ASN A 192 27.10 8.62 -6.58
N ILE A 193 27.07 9.07 -7.84
CA ILE A 193 26.24 10.16 -8.33
C ILE A 193 25.27 9.57 -9.36
N SER A 194 24.02 9.93 -9.31
CA SER A 194 23.02 9.53 -10.31
C SER A 194 22.13 10.71 -10.69
N ALA A 195 21.77 10.77 -11.96
CA ALA A 195 20.75 11.66 -12.48
C ALA A 195 19.75 10.85 -13.30
N PHE A 196 18.48 11.23 -13.28
CA PHE A 196 17.44 10.49 -13.99
C PHE A 196 16.31 11.40 -14.47
N GLY A 197 15.65 10.95 -15.55
CA GLY A 197 14.40 11.49 -16.04
C GLY A 197 13.34 10.41 -16.09
N LYS A 198 12.09 10.80 -15.87
CA LYS A 198 10.92 9.92 -15.95
C LYS A 198 9.84 10.56 -16.80
N TYR A 199 9.23 9.78 -17.65
CA TYR A 199 8.05 10.17 -18.41
C TYR A 199 6.85 9.35 -17.94
N TYR A 200 5.78 10.02 -17.59
CA TYR A 200 4.54 9.45 -17.11
C TYR A 200 3.46 9.63 -18.17
N HIS A 201 2.79 8.56 -18.52
CA HIS A 201 1.63 8.55 -19.40
C HIS A 201 0.52 7.77 -18.71
N GLN A 202 -0.69 8.34 -18.69
CA GLN A 202 -1.88 7.68 -18.20
C GLN A 202 -3.06 8.01 -19.11
N TYR A 203 -3.73 6.98 -19.61
CA TYR A 203 -5.05 7.03 -20.22
C TYR A 203 -6.06 6.48 -19.21
N VAL A 204 -7.21 7.15 -19.12
CA VAL A 204 -8.33 6.77 -18.25
C VAL A 204 -9.61 6.91 -19.07
N SER A 205 -10.50 5.93 -19.00
CA SER A 205 -11.85 5.96 -19.54
C SER A 205 -12.80 5.34 -18.52
N GLY A 206 -13.94 5.98 -18.26
CA GLY A 206 -14.92 5.47 -17.31
C GLY A 206 -16.15 6.36 -17.18
N PRO A 207 -17.21 5.85 -16.56
CA PRO A 207 -18.44 6.59 -16.34
C PRO A 207 -18.25 7.70 -15.30
N MET A 208 -18.87 8.85 -15.56
CA MET A 208 -19.03 9.97 -14.64
C MET A 208 -20.51 10.31 -14.52
N ALA A 209 -21.01 10.39 -13.27
CA ALA A 209 -22.38 10.82 -13.03
C ALA A 209 -22.57 12.28 -13.48
N THR A 210 -23.66 12.56 -14.15
CA THR A 210 -24.03 13.91 -14.62
C THR A 210 -25.08 14.56 -13.73
N ASP A 211 -25.67 13.79 -12.83
CA ASP A 211 -26.68 14.26 -11.86
C ASP A 211 -26.27 13.94 -10.42
N ASP A 212 -26.79 14.72 -9.47
CA ASP A 212 -26.52 14.55 -8.03
C ASP A 212 -27.07 13.21 -7.45
N LYS A 213 -27.92 12.52 -8.22
CA LYS A 213 -28.53 11.25 -7.80
C LYS A 213 -27.73 10.04 -8.28
N GLY A 214 -26.78 10.22 -9.20
CA GLY A 214 -26.03 9.15 -9.80
C GLY A 214 -26.89 8.20 -10.62
N THR A 215 -27.87 8.76 -11.38
CA THR A 215 -28.77 7.99 -12.25
C THR A 215 -28.39 8.09 -13.71
N ASP A 216 -27.78 9.21 -14.11
CA ASP A 216 -27.33 9.45 -15.47
C ASP A 216 -25.81 9.51 -15.53
N TYR A 217 -25.23 8.83 -16.52
CA TYR A 217 -23.78 8.72 -16.68
C TYR A 217 -23.36 9.09 -18.10
N VAL A 218 -22.18 9.69 -18.22
CA VAL A 218 -21.49 9.89 -19.50
C VAL A 218 -20.10 9.25 -19.44
N LEU A 219 -19.65 8.74 -20.58
CA LEU A 219 -18.28 8.25 -20.70
C LEU A 219 -17.32 9.43 -20.74
N VAL A 220 -16.35 9.44 -19.84
CA VAL A 220 -15.26 10.41 -19.80
C VAL A 220 -13.96 9.71 -20.19
N GLU A 221 -13.24 10.30 -21.13
CA GLU A 221 -11.91 9.86 -21.53
C GLU A 221 -10.89 10.96 -21.25
N ARG A 222 -9.75 10.57 -20.70
CA ARG A 222 -8.69 11.53 -20.40
C ARG A 222 -7.31 10.90 -20.58
N THR A 223 -6.39 11.69 -21.16
CA THR A 223 -4.99 11.36 -21.26
C THR A 223 -4.14 12.40 -20.51
N VAL A 224 -3.23 11.93 -19.68
CA VAL A 224 -2.31 12.77 -18.89
C VAL A 224 -0.88 12.40 -19.25
N HIS A 225 -0.08 13.44 -19.48
CA HIS A 225 1.37 13.34 -19.69
C HIS A 225 2.08 14.19 -18.65
N SER A 226 3.16 13.66 -18.08
CA SER A 226 4.00 14.40 -17.13
C SER A 226 5.45 13.97 -17.26
N ALA A 227 6.38 14.86 -16.93
CA ALA A 227 7.80 14.57 -16.94
C ALA A 227 8.42 14.93 -15.58
N GLY A 228 9.02 13.94 -14.94
CA GLY A 228 9.75 14.09 -13.68
C GLY A 228 11.25 13.93 -13.91
N TYR A 229 12.03 14.44 -12.98
CA TYR A 229 13.49 14.32 -13.03
C TYR A 229 14.07 14.40 -11.63
N GLY A 230 15.30 13.95 -11.49
CA GLY A 230 15.97 14.04 -10.20
C GLY A 230 17.44 13.69 -10.28
N ALA A 231 18.11 13.91 -9.17
CA ALA A 231 19.50 13.55 -8.96
C ALA A 231 19.72 13.08 -7.52
N ALA A 232 20.67 12.20 -7.33
CA ALA A 232 21.11 11.75 -6.01
C ALA A 232 22.64 11.62 -5.98
N GLY A 233 23.24 12.07 -4.88
CA GLY A 233 24.66 11.90 -4.58
C GLY A 233 24.83 11.15 -3.27
N THR A 234 25.68 10.13 -3.25
CA THR A 234 26.15 9.48 -2.04
C THR A 234 27.64 9.72 -1.90
N TYR A 235 28.07 10.15 -0.72
CA TYR A 235 29.46 10.30 -0.37
C TYR A 235 29.80 9.40 0.81
N PHE A 236 30.78 8.51 0.61
CA PHE A 236 31.31 7.63 1.65
C PHE A 236 32.44 8.38 2.35
N ILE A 237 32.11 8.97 3.52
CA ILE A 237 33.04 9.73 4.36
C ILE A 237 34.10 8.77 4.92
N LEU A 238 33.64 7.59 5.33
CA LEU A 238 34.41 6.41 5.73
C LEU A 238 33.76 5.19 5.06
N PRO A 239 34.43 4.03 4.99
CA PRO A 239 33.81 2.81 4.49
C PRO A 239 32.49 2.45 5.22
N GLU A 240 32.40 2.82 6.50
CA GLU A 240 31.24 2.55 7.36
C GLU A 240 30.24 3.72 7.45
N LEU A 241 30.64 4.94 7.03
CA LEU A 241 29.85 6.16 7.19
C LEU A 241 29.57 6.81 5.84
N GLN A 242 28.31 6.94 5.48
CA GLN A 242 27.88 7.58 4.23
C GLN A 242 26.85 8.67 4.48
N ALA A 243 26.87 9.69 3.62
CA ALA A 243 25.85 10.69 3.49
C ALA A 243 25.24 10.66 2.10
N LYS A 244 23.91 10.73 2.00
CA LYS A 244 23.16 10.72 0.75
C LYS A 244 22.22 11.92 0.70
N LEU A 245 22.33 12.72 -0.35
CA LEU A 245 21.41 13.81 -0.68
C LEU A 245 20.68 13.46 -1.98
N SER A 246 19.37 13.66 -2.03
CA SER A 246 18.58 13.45 -3.24
C SER A 246 17.55 14.57 -3.42
N TYR A 247 17.30 14.90 -4.68
CA TYR A 247 16.20 15.72 -5.13
C TYR A 247 15.43 15.01 -6.23
N GLU A 248 14.11 15.06 -6.19
CA GLU A 248 13.25 14.52 -7.23
C GLU A 248 12.01 15.40 -7.42
N LYS A 249 11.76 15.80 -8.67
CA LYS A 249 10.45 16.23 -9.16
C LYS A 249 9.68 15.00 -9.56
N ALA A 250 8.72 14.58 -8.75
CA ALA A 250 7.95 13.35 -8.94
C ALA A 250 6.49 13.62 -9.23
N TYR A 251 5.85 12.69 -9.95
CA TYR A 251 4.41 12.65 -10.14
C TYR A 251 3.86 11.34 -9.62
N ARG A 252 2.73 11.40 -8.89
CA ARG A 252 1.94 10.25 -8.48
C ARG A 252 0.66 10.20 -9.32
N LEU A 253 0.59 9.22 -10.19
CA LEU A 253 -0.64 8.97 -10.96
C LEU A 253 -1.72 8.40 -10.04
N PRO A 254 -2.99 8.79 -10.19
CA PRO A 254 -4.10 8.24 -9.40
C PRO A 254 -4.19 6.72 -9.49
N THR A 255 -4.61 6.09 -8.40
CA THR A 255 -4.87 4.64 -8.35
C THR A 255 -6.22 4.31 -9.01
N ILE A 256 -6.48 3.01 -9.17
CA ILE A 256 -7.76 2.52 -9.71
C ILE A 256 -8.89 2.85 -8.74
N GLU A 257 -8.66 2.67 -7.44
CA GLU A 257 -9.63 2.98 -6.38
C GLU A 257 -9.94 4.48 -6.32
N GLU A 258 -8.93 5.34 -6.46
CA GLU A 258 -9.13 6.80 -6.47
C GLU A 258 -9.95 7.27 -7.68
N MET A 259 -9.86 6.57 -8.81
CA MET A 259 -10.58 6.94 -10.04
C MET A 259 -11.96 6.28 -10.15
N PHE A 260 -12.10 5.03 -9.71
CA PHE A 260 -13.28 4.20 -9.97
C PHE A 260 -13.95 3.65 -8.70
N GLY A 261 -13.34 3.83 -7.51
CA GLY A 261 -13.84 3.25 -6.28
C GLY A 261 -13.66 1.72 -6.19
N ASP A 262 -14.26 1.12 -5.16
CA ASP A 262 -14.20 -0.32 -4.91
C ASP A 262 -15.53 -1.06 -5.18
N GLU A 263 -16.53 -0.36 -5.74
CA GLU A 263 -17.88 -0.84 -6.01
C GLU A 263 -18.72 -1.16 -4.75
N ASP A 264 -18.30 -0.70 -3.60
CA ASP A 264 -18.94 -0.99 -2.33
C ASP A 264 -19.02 0.23 -1.40
N LEU A 265 -17.90 0.59 -0.78
CA LEU A 265 -17.81 1.63 0.24
C LEU A 265 -17.07 2.88 -0.23
N GLU A 266 -16.43 2.82 -1.38
CA GLU A 266 -15.64 3.91 -1.93
C GLU A 266 -16.12 4.31 -3.33
N SER A 267 -16.36 5.59 -3.51
CA SER A 267 -16.66 6.19 -4.82
C SER A 267 -15.40 6.84 -5.38
N GLY A 268 -15.10 6.55 -6.64
CA GLY A 268 -13.97 7.16 -7.34
C GLY A 268 -14.32 8.52 -7.94
N GLU A 269 -13.27 9.25 -8.38
CA GLU A 269 -13.37 10.49 -9.14
C GLU A 269 -12.50 10.40 -10.39
N VAL A 270 -13.12 10.19 -11.55
CA VAL A 270 -12.42 9.98 -12.83
C VAL A 270 -11.55 11.19 -13.23
N ASN A 271 -11.95 12.40 -12.82
CA ASN A 271 -11.25 13.65 -13.16
C ASN A 271 -10.09 13.96 -12.21
N ILE A 272 -9.79 13.10 -11.23
CA ILE A 272 -8.70 13.34 -10.27
C ILE A 272 -7.35 13.51 -11.00
N ARG A 273 -6.64 14.59 -10.66
CA ARG A 273 -5.36 14.92 -11.31
C ARG A 273 -4.21 14.23 -10.59
N PRO A 274 -3.10 13.89 -11.31
CA PRO A 274 -1.87 13.42 -10.66
C PRO A 274 -1.32 14.44 -9.67
N GLU A 275 -0.92 13.96 -8.49
CA GLU A 275 -0.10 14.77 -7.59
C GLU A 275 1.25 15.05 -8.23
N ASN A 276 1.79 16.23 -7.97
CA ASN A 276 3.17 16.54 -8.30
C ASN A 276 3.92 17.08 -7.09
N SER A 277 5.14 16.61 -6.88
CA SER A 277 5.90 16.99 -5.70
C SER A 277 7.37 17.25 -5.99
N ASP A 278 7.93 18.23 -5.26
CA ASP A 278 9.36 18.46 -5.14
C ASP A 278 9.82 17.82 -3.84
N ASN A 279 10.71 16.83 -3.93
CA ASN A 279 11.17 16.03 -2.80
C ASN A 279 12.67 16.22 -2.58
N VAL A 280 13.07 16.57 -1.36
CA VAL A 280 14.47 16.64 -0.94
C VAL A 280 14.65 15.72 0.26
N ASN A 281 15.64 14.81 0.19
CA ASN A 281 15.95 13.92 1.30
C ASN A 281 17.47 13.96 1.56
N LEU A 282 17.83 14.05 2.84
CA LEU A 282 19.21 13.90 3.32
C LEU A 282 19.24 12.73 4.30
N ASN A 283 20.09 11.74 4.05
CA ASN A 283 20.29 10.60 4.95
C ASN A 283 21.77 10.47 5.30
N ILE A 284 22.05 10.16 6.56
CA ILE A 284 23.38 9.79 7.05
C ILE A 284 23.25 8.44 7.72
N SER A 285 24.07 7.47 7.27
CA SER A 285 24.05 6.13 7.84
C SER A 285 25.45 5.66 8.21
N TYR A 286 25.53 4.96 9.34
CA TYR A 286 26.72 4.31 9.86
C TYR A 286 26.46 2.82 10.04
N SER A 287 27.36 1.97 9.52
CA SER A 287 27.25 0.52 9.63
C SER A 287 28.63 -0.07 9.90
N LYS A 288 28.80 -0.76 11.03
CA LYS A 288 30.08 -1.36 11.40
C LYS A 288 29.94 -2.71 12.08
N ASN A 289 30.79 -3.64 11.68
CA ASN A 289 30.99 -4.91 12.36
C ASN A 289 32.28 -4.86 13.19
N ILE A 290 32.17 -5.14 14.48
CA ILE A 290 33.31 -5.14 15.46
C ILE A 290 33.29 -6.49 16.15
N GLY A 291 34.10 -7.42 15.67
CA GLY A 291 34.13 -8.80 16.19
C GLY A 291 32.76 -9.49 16.04
N LYS A 292 32.08 -9.75 17.16
CA LYS A 292 30.75 -10.38 17.20
C LYS A 292 29.63 -9.37 17.21
N HIS A 293 29.91 -8.07 17.18
CA HIS A 293 28.95 -6.99 17.26
C HIS A 293 28.71 -6.39 15.86
N SER A 294 27.47 -6.16 15.51
CA SER A 294 27.08 -5.41 14.32
C SER A 294 26.21 -4.24 14.74
N VAL A 295 26.57 -3.05 14.32
CA VAL A 295 25.86 -1.79 14.63
C VAL A 295 25.45 -1.13 13.32
N TYR A 296 24.19 -0.70 13.24
CA TYR A 296 23.65 0.13 12.18
C TYR A 296 22.87 1.28 12.78
N VAL A 297 23.12 2.51 12.31
CA VAL A 297 22.37 3.70 12.67
C VAL A 297 22.17 4.54 11.42
N GLU A 298 20.96 5.04 11.22
CA GLU A 298 20.62 5.96 10.13
C GLU A 298 19.74 7.09 10.65
N GLY A 299 20.01 8.32 10.20
CA GLY A 299 19.17 9.50 10.40
C GLY A 299 18.86 10.14 9.06
N GLY A 300 17.61 10.52 8.84
CA GLY A 300 17.15 11.15 7.62
C GLY A 300 16.32 12.41 7.88
N LEU A 301 16.47 13.40 6.99
CA LEU A 301 15.63 14.59 6.90
C LEU A 301 14.80 14.52 5.62
N ILE A 302 13.53 14.88 5.73
CA ILE A 302 12.54 14.79 4.65
C ILE A 302 11.92 16.18 4.44
N TYR A 303 11.92 16.64 3.20
CA TYR A 303 11.15 17.78 2.76
C TYR A 303 10.40 17.43 1.48
N ARG A 304 9.08 17.66 1.47
CA ARG A 304 8.23 17.46 0.30
C ARG A 304 7.25 18.61 0.15
N ASN A 305 7.16 19.17 -1.06
CA ASN A 305 6.18 20.18 -1.43
C ASN A 305 5.29 19.62 -2.53
N THR A 306 4.06 19.25 -2.20
CA THR A 306 3.11 18.59 -3.08
C THR A 306 2.03 19.56 -3.54
N LYS A 307 1.68 19.53 -4.81
CA LYS A 307 0.52 20.19 -5.42
C LYS A 307 -0.46 19.14 -5.90
N ASP A 308 -1.73 19.51 -5.99
CA ASP A 308 -2.81 18.61 -6.36
C ASP A 308 -2.84 17.34 -5.48
N TYR A 309 -2.58 17.50 -4.18
CA TYR A 309 -2.57 16.41 -3.21
C TYR A 309 -3.90 15.65 -3.25
N ILE A 310 -3.87 14.33 -3.41
CA ILE A 310 -5.07 13.51 -3.45
C ILE A 310 -5.43 13.10 -2.02
N GLN A 311 -6.60 13.56 -1.57
CA GLN A 311 -7.12 13.30 -0.23
C GLN A 311 -8.36 12.40 -0.31
N ARG A 312 -8.41 11.40 0.56
CA ARG A 312 -9.60 10.60 0.84
C ARG A 312 -10.46 11.33 1.86
N ASN A 313 -11.73 11.55 1.52
CA ASN A 313 -12.72 12.16 2.40
C ASN A 313 -13.85 11.18 2.65
N ILE A 314 -14.47 11.24 3.84
CA ILE A 314 -15.70 10.52 4.12
C ILE A 314 -16.84 11.51 3.98
N GLN A 315 -17.84 11.13 3.19
CA GLN A 315 -19.06 11.89 2.99
C GLN A 315 -20.24 11.17 3.63
N ASP A 316 -21.03 11.93 4.38
CA ASP A 316 -22.31 11.47 4.88
C ASP A 316 -23.35 11.55 3.76
N LEU A 317 -23.92 10.42 3.42
CA LEU A 317 -24.99 10.31 2.43
C LEU A 317 -26.35 10.38 3.11
N SER A 318 -27.41 10.72 2.35
CA SER A 318 -28.78 10.72 2.85
C SER A 318 -29.19 9.34 3.41
N GLY A 319 -29.94 9.33 4.52
CA GLY A 319 -30.38 8.09 5.18
C GLY A 319 -29.36 7.43 6.11
N GLY A 320 -28.35 8.18 6.57
CA GLY A 320 -27.34 7.67 7.51
C GLY A 320 -26.29 6.76 6.88
N LYS A 321 -26.20 6.77 5.55
CA LYS A 321 -25.16 6.08 4.81
C LYS A 321 -23.89 6.93 4.75
N GLU A 322 -22.76 6.28 4.63
CA GLU A 322 -21.46 6.92 4.46
C GLU A 322 -20.72 6.31 3.30
N ASN A 323 -19.98 7.15 2.60
CA ASN A 323 -19.12 6.76 1.51
C ASN A 323 -17.76 7.47 1.60
N ALA A 324 -16.70 6.83 1.16
CA ALA A 324 -15.42 7.47 0.99
C ALA A 324 -15.27 7.96 -0.45
N THR A 325 -14.77 9.19 -0.62
CA THR A 325 -14.51 9.80 -1.92
C THR A 325 -13.09 10.35 -1.98
N TYR A 326 -12.64 10.70 -3.18
CA TYR A 326 -11.30 11.22 -3.41
C TYR A 326 -11.37 12.58 -4.10
N THR A 327 -10.54 13.52 -3.67
CA THR A 327 -10.46 14.86 -4.27
C THR A 327 -9.01 15.34 -4.36
N ASN A 328 -8.70 16.20 -5.31
CA ASN A 328 -7.46 16.95 -5.29
C ASN A 328 -7.58 18.11 -4.30
N TYR A 329 -6.78 18.04 -3.25
CA TYR A 329 -6.63 19.08 -2.25
C TYR A 329 -5.47 20.00 -2.63
N GLY A 330 -5.43 21.16 -2.71
CA GLY A 330 -4.40 22.09 -3.16
C GLY A 330 -2.94 21.75 -2.80
N LYS A 331 -2.27 22.67 -2.11
CA LYS A 331 -0.85 22.56 -1.78
C LYS A 331 -0.63 21.99 -0.38
N VAL A 332 0.18 20.94 -0.27
CA VAL A 332 0.57 20.32 1.00
C VAL A 332 2.09 20.29 1.14
N VAL A 333 2.61 20.67 2.30
CA VAL A 333 4.06 20.60 2.61
C VAL A 333 4.30 19.62 3.74
N THR A 334 5.22 18.68 3.51
CA THR A 334 5.70 17.74 4.52
C THR A 334 7.12 18.08 4.91
N LYS A 335 7.37 18.15 6.21
CA LYS A 335 8.72 18.25 6.80
C LYS A 335 8.84 17.18 7.86
N GLY A 336 9.96 16.50 7.92
CA GLY A 336 10.12 15.47 8.91
C GLY A 336 11.52 14.93 9.03
N TYR A 337 11.68 14.00 9.95
CA TYR A 337 12.90 13.23 10.13
C TYR A 337 12.57 11.80 10.54
N ASN A 338 13.47 10.91 10.22
CA ASN A 338 13.43 9.50 10.61
C ASN A 338 14.77 9.11 11.23
N LEU A 339 14.70 8.20 12.20
CA LEU A 339 15.85 7.59 12.86
C LEU A 339 15.67 6.07 12.84
N SER A 340 16.71 5.34 12.51
CA SER A 340 16.75 3.88 12.56
C SER A 340 18.02 3.44 13.27
N ALA A 341 17.90 2.46 14.16
CA ALA A 341 19.05 1.85 14.80
C ALA A 341 18.86 0.34 14.91
N ARG A 342 19.94 -0.41 14.68
CA ARG A 342 19.96 -1.86 14.90
C ARG A 342 21.30 -2.28 15.46
N TYR A 343 21.24 -3.13 16.48
CA TYR A 343 22.38 -3.80 17.06
C TYR A 343 22.17 -5.31 17.03
N SER A 344 23.19 -6.05 16.64
CA SER A 344 23.18 -7.51 16.69
C SER A 344 24.44 -8.03 17.35
N PHE A 345 24.27 -9.05 18.18
CA PHE A 345 25.37 -9.74 18.83
C PHE A 345 25.48 -11.18 18.29
N SER A 346 26.51 -11.41 17.46
CA SER A 346 26.76 -12.70 16.84
C SER A 346 25.50 -13.24 16.13
N LYS A 347 25.15 -14.49 16.42
CA LYS A 347 23.93 -15.16 15.92
C LYS A 347 22.89 -15.35 17.03
N TRP A 348 23.04 -14.66 18.16
CA TRP A 348 22.23 -14.90 19.35
C TRP A 348 21.13 -13.88 19.57
N PHE A 349 21.38 -12.65 19.20
CA PHE A 349 20.55 -11.55 19.62
C PHE A 349 20.57 -10.42 18.59
N SER A 350 19.40 -9.82 18.36
CA SER A 350 19.23 -8.59 17.57
C SER A 350 18.19 -7.70 18.25
N ILE A 351 18.50 -6.41 18.33
CA ILE A 351 17.54 -5.37 18.74
C ILE A 351 17.56 -4.27 17.69
N GLY A 352 16.40 -3.76 17.32
CA GLY A 352 16.27 -2.67 16.38
C GLY A 352 15.06 -1.80 16.68
N GLY A 353 15.05 -0.60 16.07
CA GLY A 353 13.91 0.28 16.15
C GLY A 353 13.99 1.40 15.14
N ASN A 354 12.82 1.93 14.81
CA ASN A 354 12.62 3.03 13.91
C ASN A 354 11.74 4.08 14.60
N PHE A 355 12.02 5.33 14.32
CA PHE A 355 11.22 6.47 14.76
C PHE A 355 11.02 7.42 13.59
N THR A 356 9.81 7.88 13.37
CA THR A 356 9.49 8.85 12.32
C THR A 356 8.59 9.94 12.88
N GLN A 357 8.96 11.17 12.57
CA GLN A 357 8.09 12.34 12.78
C GLN A 357 7.97 13.12 11.48
N MET A 358 6.73 13.36 11.05
CA MET A 358 6.40 14.10 9.84
C MET A 358 5.33 15.15 10.16
N ASP A 359 5.60 16.41 9.86
CA ASP A 359 4.66 17.51 9.96
C ASP A 359 4.09 17.78 8.56
N VAL A 360 2.87 17.31 8.30
CA VAL A 360 2.17 17.42 7.02
C VAL A 360 1.14 18.54 7.13
N ARG A 361 1.37 19.66 6.43
CA ARG A 361 0.55 20.85 6.56
C ARG A 361 -0.11 21.27 5.26
N ASP A 362 -1.36 21.71 5.40
CA ASP A 362 -2.05 22.48 4.37
C ASP A 362 -1.34 23.83 4.15
N MET A 363 -0.92 24.05 2.93
CA MET A 363 -0.27 25.31 2.52
C MET A 363 -1.05 26.03 1.41
N GLU A 364 -2.31 25.63 1.18
CA GLU A 364 -3.22 26.33 0.28
C GLU A 364 -3.81 27.55 0.99
N LYS A 365 -3.56 28.73 0.43
CA LYS A 365 -3.98 30.01 1.06
C LYS A 365 -5.43 30.36 0.80
N TYR A 366 -5.94 29.95 -0.36
CA TYR A 366 -7.26 30.29 -0.83
C TYR A 366 -7.99 29.05 -1.34
N GLN A 367 -9.25 28.96 -1.06
CA GLN A 367 -10.13 27.94 -1.63
C GLN A 367 -11.07 28.59 -2.65
N ILE A 368 -11.33 27.87 -3.74
CA ILE A 368 -12.33 28.30 -4.73
C ILE A 368 -13.64 27.61 -4.36
N GLY A 369 -14.63 28.39 -3.92
CA GLY A 369 -15.96 27.90 -3.62
C GLY A 369 -16.72 27.50 -4.90
N SER A 370 -17.85 26.81 -4.74
CA SER A 370 -18.72 26.34 -5.83
C SER A 370 -19.19 27.47 -6.76
N THR A 371 -19.23 28.71 -6.28
CA THR A 371 -19.56 29.94 -7.03
C THR A 371 -18.38 30.53 -7.80
N GLY A 372 -17.20 29.89 -7.78
CA GLY A 372 -15.97 30.41 -8.37
C GLY A 372 -15.30 31.55 -7.57
N THR A 373 -15.84 31.92 -6.40
CA THR A 373 -15.26 32.97 -5.56
C THR A 373 -14.09 32.41 -4.75
N SER A 374 -12.97 33.10 -4.78
CA SER A 374 -11.78 32.79 -3.97
C SER A 374 -11.96 33.31 -2.54
N THR A 375 -11.92 32.42 -1.56
CA THR A 375 -12.02 32.76 -0.13
C THR A 375 -10.76 32.31 0.62
N PRO A 376 -10.37 32.99 1.71
CA PRO A 376 -9.26 32.53 2.55
C PRO A 376 -9.53 31.12 3.07
N ASN A 377 -8.52 30.24 2.96
CA ASN A 377 -8.61 28.88 3.48
C ASN A 377 -8.43 28.87 5.00
N LEU A 378 -9.42 28.40 5.74
CA LEU A 378 -9.41 28.34 7.20
C LEU A 378 -8.37 27.34 7.73
N THR A 379 -8.02 26.30 6.93
CA THR A 379 -7.05 25.28 7.32
C THR A 379 -5.61 25.63 6.93
N TYR A 380 -5.38 26.85 6.39
CA TYR A 380 -4.03 27.28 6.00
C TYR A 380 -3.05 27.19 7.17
N LYS A 381 -1.95 26.45 7.00
CA LYS A 381 -0.94 26.06 7.98
C LYS A 381 -1.38 25.05 9.05
N ALA A 382 -2.63 24.61 9.07
CA ALA A 382 -3.03 23.52 9.94
C ALA A 382 -2.43 22.19 9.47
N ARG A 383 -2.31 21.20 10.37
CA ARG A 383 -1.98 19.83 9.97
C ARG A 383 -3.09 19.24 9.13
N MET A 384 -2.68 18.43 8.16
CA MET A 384 -3.63 17.65 7.39
C MET A 384 -4.36 16.68 8.32
N ALA A 385 -5.69 16.65 8.19
CA ALA A 385 -6.55 15.78 8.95
C ALA A 385 -6.29 14.29 8.63
N ASN A 386 -6.52 13.42 9.59
CA ASN A 386 -6.45 11.97 9.47
C ASN A 386 -5.10 11.43 8.96
N ILE A 387 -4.01 12.11 9.29
CA ILE A 387 -2.63 11.69 8.94
C ILE A 387 -1.81 11.58 10.23
N PRO A 388 -1.32 10.37 10.58
CA PRO A 388 -0.38 10.20 11.68
C PRO A 388 0.91 10.99 11.44
N TYR A 389 1.38 11.71 12.44
CA TYR A 389 2.57 12.54 12.30
C TYR A 389 3.77 12.06 13.12
N MET A 390 3.57 11.15 14.06
CA MET A 390 4.65 10.56 14.86
C MET A 390 4.36 9.09 15.15
N PHE A 391 5.30 8.22 14.80
CA PHE A 391 5.21 6.79 15.02
C PHE A 391 6.58 6.16 15.19
N ALA A 392 6.61 5.04 15.90
CA ALA A 392 7.82 4.28 16.18
C ALA A 392 7.51 2.77 16.19
N ASP A 393 8.50 1.99 15.89
CA ASP A 393 8.50 0.55 16.09
C ASP A 393 9.83 0.08 16.64
N SER A 394 9.82 -1.02 17.39
CA SER A 394 11.04 -1.69 17.81
C SER A 394 10.84 -3.20 17.90
N ASP A 395 11.94 -3.93 17.74
CA ASP A 395 11.98 -5.37 17.85
C ASP A 395 13.19 -5.86 18.66
N VAL A 396 12.99 -6.99 19.33
CA VAL A 396 14.05 -7.75 20.00
C VAL A 396 13.91 -9.21 19.61
N THR A 397 14.96 -9.80 19.06
CA THR A 397 14.94 -11.19 18.62
C THR A 397 16.09 -11.97 19.25
N PHE A 398 15.77 -13.12 19.81
CA PHE A 398 16.73 -14.10 20.33
C PHE A 398 16.75 -15.35 19.45
N TYR A 399 17.94 -15.91 19.24
CA TYR A 399 18.15 -17.09 18.43
C TYR A 399 18.92 -18.16 19.23
N TRP A 400 18.35 -19.33 19.40
CA TRP A 400 19.02 -20.49 19.99
C TRP A 400 19.28 -21.53 18.92
N HIS A 401 20.53 -21.63 18.52
CA HIS A 401 20.99 -22.59 17.52
C HIS A 401 21.29 -23.96 18.16
N GLY A 402 20.88 -25.04 17.48
CA GLY A 402 21.17 -26.41 17.89
C GLY A 402 20.28 -26.93 19.01
N LEU A 403 19.19 -26.25 19.36
CA LEU A 403 18.26 -26.72 20.37
C LEU A 403 17.64 -28.06 19.95
N GLY A 404 17.87 -29.11 20.75
CA GLY A 404 17.47 -30.48 20.48
C GLY A 404 18.36 -31.21 19.47
N LYS A 405 18.64 -30.64 18.30
CA LYS A 405 19.53 -31.23 17.27
C LYS A 405 20.29 -30.14 16.51
N LYS A 406 21.50 -30.47 16.03
CA LYS A 406 22.26 -29.61 15.11
C LYS A 406 21.40 -29.29 13.88
N GLY A 407 21.33 -27.99 13.52
CA GLY A 407 20.51 -27.50 12.42
C GLY A 407 19.10 -27.06 12.82
N ASN A 408 18.71 -27.23 14.09
CA ASN A 408 17.49 -26.63 14.62
C ASN A 408 17.75 -25.22 15.15
N ILE A 409 16.75 -24.35 15.03
CA ILE A 409 16.82 -22.97 15.53
C ILE A 409 15.49 -22.65 16.22
N LEU A 410 15.54 -22.23 17.47
CA LEU A 410 14.43 -21.57 18.13
C LEU A 410 14.64 -20.07 18.02
N THR A 411 13.64 -19.36 17.54
CA THR A 411 13.61 -17.92 17.43
C THR A 411 12.47 -17.38 18.26
N VAL A 412 12.74 -16.40 19.11
CA VAL A 412 11.74 -15.68 19.88
C VAL A 412 11.89 -14.21 19.54
N THR A 413 10.83 -13.61 19.00
CA THR A 413 10.77 -12.20 18.63
C THR A 413 9.66 -11.51 19.41
N TYR A 414 10.03 -10.44 20.08
CA TYR A 414 9.08 -9.45 20.60
C TYR A 414 9.19 -8.21 19.75
N ASP A 415 8.06 -7.68 19.30
CA ASP A 415 7.98 -6.41 18.58
C ASP A 415 6.87 -5.54 19.14
N ASN A 416 7.01 -4.24 18.95
CA ASN A 416 6.00 -3.28 19.35
C ASN A 416 5.88 -2.16 18.32
N GLN A 417 4.72 -1.53 18.30
CA GLN A 417 4.40 -0.38 17.45
C GLN A 417 3.74 0.69 18.28
N TYR A 418 4.24 1.91 18.18
CA TYR A 418 3.68 3.11 18.77
C TYR A 418 3.16 4.04 17.69
N LEU A 419 1.94 4.51 17.84
CA LEU A 419 1.32 5.54 17.01
C LEU A 419 0.82 6.66 17.94
N HIS A 420 1.31 7.88 17.73
CA HIS A 420 0.86 9.04 18.50
C HIS A 420 -0.54 9.47 18.06
N SER A 421 -1.32 10.02 18.98
CA SER A 421 -2.66 10.53 18.71
C SER A 421 -2.67 11.60 17.62
N PHE A 422 -3.71 11.59 16.81
CA PHE A 422 -3.89 12.57 15.73
C PHE A 422 -5.38 12.84 15.49
N CYS A 423 -5.68 14.03 14.95
CA CYS A 423 -7.06 14.43 14.73
C CYS A 423 -7.63 13.81 13.46
N TYR A 424 -8.87 13.35 13.52
CA TYR A 424 -9.64 12.89 12.37
C TYR A 424 -10.06 14.06 11.47
N ASN A 425 -10.52 15.17 12.07
CA ASN A 425 -10.85 16.42 11.41
C ASN A 425 -9.69 17.42 11.54
N SER A 426 -9.74 18.52 10.79
CA SER A 426 -8.75 19.57 10.93
C SER A 426 -8.74 20.17 12.35
N GLU A 427 -7.55 20.40 12.91
CA GLU A 427 -7.35 21.02 14.22
C GLU A 427 -8.05 22.38 14.38
N VAL A 428 -8.33 23.07 13.27
CA VAL A 428 -8.93 24.43 13.25
C VAL A 428 -10.40 24.45 12.84
N ILE A 429 -10.89 23.36 12.24
CA ILE A 429 -12.30 23.20 11.84
C ILE A 429 -12.85 21.99 12.58
N GLY A 430 -13.60 22.24 13.60
CA GLY A 430 -14.19 21.21 14.42
C GLY A 430 -13.94 21.44 15.90
N THR A 431 -14.62 20.72 16.73
CA THR A 431 -14.39 20.74 18.16
C THR A 431 -13.10 19.99 18.45
N ASN A 432 -12.18 20.61 19.19
CA ASN A 432 -11.03 19.94 19.82
C ASN A 432 -11.53 19.00 20.94
N SER A 433 -12.55 18.19 20.67
CA SER A 433 -13.04 17.21 21.61
C SER A 433 -12.28 15.90 21.37
N ASP A 434 -12.01 15.16 22.44
CA ASP A 434 -11.43 13.82 22.39
C ASP A 434 -12.23 12.88 21.47
N GLU A 435 -13.51 13.21 21.23
CA GLU A 435 -14.43 12.51 20.34
C GLU A 435 -13.94 12.37 18.90
N TYR A 436 -13.21 13.35 18.37
CA TYR A 436 -12.67 13.33 17.01
C TYR A 436 -11.17 13.07 16.95
N THR A 437 -10.58 12.61 18.04
CA THR A 437 -9.16 12.29 18.15
C THR A 437 -8.96 10.78 18.12
N ILE A 438 -8.13 10.29 17.20
CA ILE A 438 -7.63 8.92 17.23
C ILE A 438 -6.59 8.86 18.34
N PRO A 439 -6.77 8.01 19.39
CA PRO A 439 -5.91 8.01 20.55
C PRO A 439 -4.52 7.48 20.27
N ASN A 440 -3.59 7.69 21.21
CA ASN A 440 -2.32 6.98 21.20
C ASN A 440 -2.55 5.47 21.17
N GLN A 441 -1.75 4.76 20.41
CA GLN A 441 -1.82 3.31 20.28
C GLN A 441 -0.43 2.72 20.53
N PHE A 442 -0.35 1.72 21.39
CA PHE A 442 0.90 1.03 21.67
C PHE A 442 0.65 -0.48 21.72
N SER A 443 0.88 -1.14 20.59
CA SER A 443 0.67 -2.58 20.46
C SER A 443 1.95 -3.36 20.68
N HIS A 444 1.81 -4.56 21.24
CA HIS A 444 2.89 -5.48 21.56
C HIS A 444 2.60 -6.85 20.96
N ASN A 445 3.59 -7.45 20.31
CA ASN A 445 3.46 -8.76 19.69
C ASN A 445 4.59 -9.69 20.16
N LEU A 446 4.29 -10.98 20.19
CA LEU A 446 5.25 -12.02 20.49
C LEU A 446 5.15 -13.15 19.47
N SER A 447 6.28 -13.54 18.92
CA SER A 447 6.40 -14.65 17.99
C SER A 447 7.42 -15.66 18.49
N VAL A 448 7.06 -16.92 18.48
CA VAL A 448 7.94 -18.05 18.77
C VAL A 448 7.95 -18.98 17.58
N SER A 449 9.12 -19.24 16.98
CA SER A 449 9.25 -20.09 15.81
C SER A 449 10.34 -21.15 16.07
N TYR A 450 10.02 -22.40 15.84
CA TYR A 450 10.97 -23.51 15.92
C TYR A 450 11.17 -24.15 14.56
N SER A 451 12.38 -23.97 14.03
CA SER A 451 12.82 -24.49 12.74
C SER A 451 13.63 -25.75 12.94
N LEU A 452 13.28 -26.81 12.23
CA LEU A 452 13.85 -28.15 12.34
C LEU A 452 14.55 -28.55 11.04
N GLN A 453 15.61 -29.38 11.17
CA GLN A 453 16.32 -29.97 10.03
C GLN A 453 16.77 -28.94 8.97
N ASN A 454 17.47 -27.88 9.43
CA ASN A 454 17.93 -26.77 8.57
C ASN A 454 16.79 -26.07 7.82
N GLY A 455 15.63 -25.93 8.44
CA GLY A 455 14.47 -25.22 7.87
C GLY A 455 13.52 -26.08 7.05
N ARG A 456 13.72 -27.40 6.99
CA ARG A 456 12.81 -28.32 6.31
C ARG A 456 11.39 -28.28 6.91
N TYR A 457 11.30 -28.21 8.22
CA TYR A 457 10.04 -28.04 8.94
C TYR A 457 10.13 -26.81 9.83
N SER A 458 9.06 -26.06 9.95
CA SER A 458 8.97 -24.94 10.87
C SER A 458 7.57 -24.88 11.47
N VAL A 459 7.50 -24.70 12.77
CA VAL A 459 6.26 -24.44 13.49
C VAL A 459 6.41 -23.09 14.18
N SER A 460 5.44 -22.21 14.01
CA SER A 460 5.43 -20.90 14.63
C SER A 460 4.12 -20.67 15.35
N PHE A 461 4.20 -19.96 16.47
CA PHE A 461 3.08 -19.44 17.22
C PHE A 461 3.29 -17.93 17.39
N GLU A 462 2.22 -17.16 17.10
CA GLU A 462 2.26 -15.71 17.19
C GLU A 462 1.07 -15.23 18.04
N CYS A 463 1.32 -14.26 18.91
CA CYS A 463 0.32 -13.53 19.67
C CYS A 463 0.45 -12.06 19.31
N HIS A 464 -0.53 -11.53 18.60
CA HIS A 464 -0.60 -10.12 18.23
C HIS A 464 -1.42 -9.36 19.25
N ASN A 465 -1.01 -8.12 19.54
CA ASN A 465 -1.65 -7.24 20.50
C ASN A 465 -1.85 -7.94 21.88
N ILE A 466 -0.74 -8.35 22.51
CA ILE A 466 -0.73 -9.11 23.77
C ILE A 466 -1.51 -8.40 24.90
N THR A 467 -1.42 -7.08 24.93
CA THR A 467 -2.05 -6.22 25.94
C THR A 467 -3.55 -6.01 25.71
N ASP A 468 -4.07 -6.48 24.57
CA ASP A 468 -5.46 -6.27 24.14
C ASP A 468 -5.85 -4.79 24.05
N GLU A 469 -4.89 -3.98 23.56
CA GLU A 469 -5.05 -2.54 23.35
C GLU A 469 -6.12 -2.27 22.29
N ASN A 470 -6.90 -1.19 22.47
CA ASN A 470 -7.85 -0.74 21.47
C ASN A 470 -7.10 -0.04 20.33
N LEU A 471 -6.93 -0.72 19.20
CA LEU A 471 -6.24 -0.21 18.03
C LEU A 471 -7.22 0.27 16.98
N TYR A 472 -6.88 1.35 16.27
CA TYR A 472 -7.72 1.98 15.26
C TYR A 472 -6.94 2.21 13.98
N ASP A 473 -7.54 1.90 12.82
CA ASP A 473 -6.99 2.29 11.51
C ASP A 473 -7.37 3.73 11.17
N ASN A 474 -8.59 4.11 11.57
CA ASN A 474 -9.19 5.39 11.27
C ASN A 474 -10.17 5.74 12.41
N PHE A 475 -10.73 6.95 12.39
CA PHE A 475 -11.76 7.34 13.32
C PHE A 475 -12.94 6.35 13.28
N SER A 476 -13.37 5.92 14.48
CA SER A 476 -14.48 4.96 14.63
C SER A 476 -14.32 3.65 13.84
N LEU A 477 -13.10 3.22 13.55
CA LEU A 477 -12.80 1.96 12.88
C LEU A 477 -11.77 1.16 13.69
N GLN A 478 -12.25 0.50 14.75
CA GLN A 478 -11.43 -0.32 15.64
C GLN A 478 -10.99 -1.62 14.97
N LYS A 479 -9.69 -1.94 15.09
CA LYS A 479 -9.11 -3.23 14.70
C LYS A 479 -9.55 -4.36 15.62
N ALA A 480 -9.29 -5.60 15.18
CA ALA A 480 -9.39 -6.75 16.06
C ALA A 480 -8.47 -6.58 17.28
N GLY A 481 -8.91 -7.02 18.44
CA GLY A 481 -8.11 -7.07 19.67
C GLY A 481 -7.01 -8.13 19.61
N ARG A 482 -6.70 -8.75 20.75
CA ARG A 482 -5.69 -9.82 20.82
C ARG A 482 -6.02 -10.98 19.88
N ALA A 483 -5.02 -11.40 19.08
CA ALA A 483 -5.18 -12.48 18.12
C ALA A 483 -4.02 -13.49 18.21
N PHE A 484 -4.34 -14.76 18.01
CA PHE A 484 -3.40 -15.86 18.05
C PHE A 484 -3.34 -16.55 16.70
N TYR A 485 -2.11 -16.86 16.24
CA TYR A 485 -1.87 -17.53 14.97
C TYR A 485 -0.95 -18.72 15.18
N GLY A 486 -1.29 -19.84 14.51
CA GLY A 486 -0.44 -21.00 14.37
C GLY A 486 -0.05 -21.19 12.91
N LYS A 487 1.23 -21.44 12.63
CA LYS A 487 1.74 -21.65 11.28
C LYS A 487 2.63 -22.87 11.22
N VAL A 488 2.36 -23.74 10.27
CA VAL A 488 3.21 -24.90 9.95
C VAL A 488 3.72 -24.71 8.53
N ARG A 489 5.03 -24.87 8.36
CA ARG A 489 5.68 -24.84 7.05
C ARG A 489 6.47 -26.10 6.83
N VAL A 490 6.29 -26.72 5.67
CA VAL A 490 7.05 -27.88 5.23
C VAL A 490 7.72 -27.57 3.90
N TYR A 491 9.01 -27.83 3.80
CA TYR A 491 9.77 -27.68 2.56
C TYR A 491 10.10 -29.07 1.99
N PHE A 492 9.63 -29.33 0.77
CA PHE A 492 9.85 -30.56 0.02
C PHE A 492 10.91 -30.34 -1.05
N GLY A 493 12.14 -30.07 -0.66
CA GLY A 493 13.28 -29.91 -1.57
C GLY A 493 14.50 -30.66 -1.06
N LYS A 494 15.43 -30.98 -1.98
CA LYS A 494 16.76 -31.51 -1.63
C LYS A 494 17.69 -30.38 -1.28
#